data_461f3e2e9d14cb29446ebecc679eafc4
#
_entry.id   461f3e2e9d14cb29446ebecc679eafc4
#
_cell.length_a   1.000
_cell.length_b   1.000
_cell.length_c   1.000
_cell.angle_alpha   90.00
_cell.angle_beta   90.00
_cell.angle_gamma   90.00
#
_symmetry.space_group_name_H-M   'P 1'
#
loop_
_entity.id
_entity.type
_entity.pdbx_description
1 polymer ?
#
loop_
_entity_poly.entity_id
_entity_poly.type
_entity_poly.pdbx_seq_one_letter_code
_entity_poly.pdbx_strand_id
1 'polypeptide(L)'
;MKPLLITASAVALMMGAAACTEASSHAETVPPAAETAAATPDQTQDQQAADLQDMTRAEIQPVKHEAFTMAPDEILVSNLIGSDVLNPVGDVIATVADVWIGEAGDTPKLILRDGGVAGVGGTLHAIGFEGTIIEPVADSEEPDVRVTYSQASLEGLPVFEQDGLDDFRLASEAMGTTASLTSGDNLARVNDFIMKTDGTPEYVVLSDGLAGMTKYVVDADALTIEQGDGDGTLVIDLDADALAHAKVLPDQP
;
A
#
# COMPACT_ATOMS: atom_id res chain seq x y z
N MET A 1 -20.27 36.59 -25.45
CA MET A 1 -20.79 37.08 -24.14
C MET A 1 -21.98 36.22 -23.77
N LYS A 2 -21.81 35.28 -22.86
CA LYS A 2 -22.89 34.47 -22.26
C LYS A 2 -22.69 34.51 -20.74
N PRO A 3 -23.75 34.74 -19.95
CA PRO A 3 -23.61 34.94 -18.51
C PRO A 3 -23.43 33.61 -17.76
N LEU A 4 -22.54 33.63 -16.77
CA LEU A 4 -22.36 32.62 -15.74
C LEU A 4 -23.57 32.62 -14.81
N LEU A 5 -24.17 31.45 -14.60
CA LEU A 5 -25.12 31.19 -13.55
C LEU A 5 -24.38 30.51 -12.38
N ILE A 6 -24.24 31.22 -11.28
CA ILE A 6 -23.72 30.73 -10.01
C ILE A 6 -24.90 30.16 -9.21
N THR A 7 -24.95 28.87 -8.99
CA THR A 7 -25.87 28.23 -8.05
C THR A 7 -25.17 27.99 -6.72
N ALA A 8 -25.58 28.74 -5.69
CA ALA A 8 -25.18 28.54 -4.31
C ALA A 8 -26.03 27.43 -3.69
N SER A 9 -25.41 26.34 -3.25
CA SER A 9 -26.06 25.30 -2.45
C SER A 9 -25.79 25.54 -0.97
N ALA A 10 -26.88 25.77 -0.21
CA ALA A 10 -26.86 25.95 1.22
C ALA A 10 -26.77 24.59 1.93
N VAL A 11 -25.80 24.45 2.82
CA VAL A 11 -25.67 23.32 3.73
C VAL A 11 -26.51 23.60 4.99
N ALA A 12 -27.51 22.79 5.26
CA ALA A 12 -28.31 22.83 6.47
C ALA A 12 -27.68 21.97 7.56
N LEU A 13 -27.25 22.63 8.64
CA LEU A 13 -26.74 22.01 9.86
C LEU A 13 -27.90 21.57 10.73
N MET A 14 -28.11 20.27 10.97
CA MET A 14 -29.06 19.75 11.95
C MET A 14 -28.35 19.40 13.24
N MET A 15 -28.54 20.23 14.28
CA MET A 15 -28.20 19.92 15.66
C MET A 15 -29.31 19.04 16.27
N GLY A 16 -28.97 17.81 16.66
CA GLY A 16 -29.82 16.91 17.45
C GLY A 16 -29.50 17.05 18.94
N ALA A 17 -30.50 17.49 19.73
CA ALA A 17 -30.43 17.66 21.17
C ALA A 17 -30.57 16.31 21.90
N ALA A 18 -29.71 16.09 22.89
CA ALA A 18 -29.77 14.98 23.84
C ALA A 18 -30.88 15.28 24.89
N ALA A 19 -31.77 14.34 25.11
CA ALA A 19 -32.70 14.36 26.23
C ALA A 19 -32.26 13.37 27.30
N CYS A 20 -31.96 13.91 28.48
CA CYS A 20 -31.81 13.15 29.71
C CYS A 20 -33.18 12.68 30.19
N THR A 21 -33.32 11.44 30.59
CA THR A 21 -34.46 10.95 31.35
C THR A 21 -34.01 10.33 32.66
N GLU A 22 -34.71 10.75 33.68
CA GLU A 22 -34.45 10.62 35.11
C GLU A 22 -34.54 9.19 35.66
N ALA A 23 -33.90 9.01 36.79
CA ALA A 23 -33.89 7.85 37.65
C ALA A 23 -35.26 7.62 38.30
N SER A 24 -35.73 6.38 38.30
CA SER A 24 -36.77 5.92 39.22
C SER A 24 -36.17 4.90 40.18
N SER A 25 -36.09 5.35 41.43
CA SER A 25 -35.80 4.53 42.59
C SER A 25 -36.99 3.63 42.93
N HIS A 26 -36.82 2.32 42.90
CA HIS A 26 -37.73 1.41 43.60
C HIS A 26 -36.93 0.68 44.70
N ALA A 27 -37.29 1.05 45.92
CA ALA A 27 -36.91 0.31 47.13
C ALA A 27 -37.89 -0.88 47.22
N GLU A 28 -37.38 -2.09 47.29
CA GLU A 28 -38.13 -3.26 47.69
C GLU A 28 -37.34 -4.18 48.58
N THR A 29 -37.78 -4.18 49.79
CA THR A 29 -37.87 -5.16 50.87
C THR A 29 -37.00 -6.43 50.80
N VAL A 30 -36.13 -6.52 51.81
CA VAL A 30 -35.36 -7.69 52.21
C VAL A 30 -36.25 -8.71 52.93
N PRO A 31 -36.34 -9.96 52.57
CA PRO A 31 -36.77 -11.05 53.47
C PRO A 31 -35.56 -11.72 54.14
N PRO A 32 -35.78 -12.34 55.30
CA PRO A 32 -34.71 -12.73 56.21
C PRO A 32 -33.99 -14.04 55.82
N ALA A 33 -32.81 -14.14 56.36
CA ALA A 33 -31.84 -15.21 56.25
C ALA A 33 -32.44 -16.64 56.38
N ALA A 34 -32.08 -17.49 55.46
CA ALA A 34 -32.14 -18.93 55.60
C ALA A 34 -30.72 -19.52 55.54
N GLU A 35 -30.50 -20.36 56.45
CA GLU A 35 -29.34 -21.07 56.93
C GLU A 35 -28.43 -21.71 55.88
N THR A 36 -27.18 -21.57 56.15
CA THR A 36 -25.97 -22.22 55.65
C THR A 36 -26.15 -23.71 55.34
N ALA A 37 -25.99 -24.08 54.06
CA ALA A 37 -25.49 -25.39 53.67
C ALA A 37 -24.09 -25.17 53.04
N ALA A 38 -23.08 -25.70 53.70
CA ALA A 38 -21.71 -25.73 53.18
C ALA A 38 -21.66 -26.53 51.89
N ALA A 39 -21.56 -25.84 50.74
CA ALA A 39 -21.25 -26.46 49.47
C ALA A 39 -19.75 -26.74 49.42
N THR A 40 -19.43 -28.00 49.31
CA THR A 40 -18.10 -28.52 49.00
C THR A 40 -17.61 -27.83 47.70
N PRO A 41 -16.41 -27.29 47.63
CA PRO A 41 -15.91 -26.66 46.40
C PRO A 41 -15.82 -27.74 45.31
N ASP A 42 -16.54 -27.50 44.22
CA ASP A 42 -16.55 -28.34 43.02
C ASP A 42 -15.20 -28.20 42.31
N GLN A 43 -14.31 -29.17 42.56
CA GLN A 43 -12.99 -29.24 41.94
C GLN A 43 -13.03 -29.46 40.41
N THR A 44 -14.21 -29.66 39.86
CA THR A 44 -14.41 -29.91 38.41
C THR A 44 -14.29 -28.62 37.58
N GLN A 45 -14.58 -27.44 38.18
CA GLN A 45 -14.47 -26.15 37.46
C GLN A 45 -13.02 -25.64 37.32
N ASP A 46 -12.18 -25.96 38.30
CA ASP A 46 -10.76 -25.56 38.24
C ASP A 46 -9.96 -26.38 37.22
N GLN A 47 -10.34 -27.66 37.01
CA GLN A 47 -9.70 -28.50 36.00
C GLN A 47 -10.10 -28.12 34.57
N GLN A 48 -11.37 -27.73 34.33
CA GLN A 48 -11.80 -27.24 33.03
C GLN A 48 -11.17 -25.89 32.65
N ALA A 49 -10.97 -25.01 33.62
CA ALA A 49 -10.30 -23.74 33.38
C ALA A 49 -8.79 -23.89 33.07
N ALA A 50 -8.14 -24.89 33.69
CA ALA A 50 -6.74 -25.22 33.40
C ALA A 50 -6.56 -25.86 32.01
N ASP A 51 -7.45 -26.75 31.61
CA ASP A 51 -7.43 -27.40 30.30
C ASP A 51 -7.67 -26.38 29.17
N LEU A 52 -8.58 -25.41 29.36
CA LEU A 52 -8.83 -24.33 28.38
C LEU A 52 -7.65 -23.37 28.26
N GLN A 53 -6.92 -23.14 29.35
CA GLN A 53 -5.71 -22.29 29.32
C GLN A 53 -4.51 -22.99 28.66
N ASP A 54 -4.41 -24.30 28.78
CA ASP A 54 -3.35 -25.10 28.16
C ASP A 54 -3.60 -25.26 26.64
N MET A 55 -4.87 -25.42 26.24
CA MET A 55 -5.22 -25.42 24.80
C MET A 55 -4.99 -24.08 24.11
N THR A 56 -5.18 -22.95 24.80
CA THR A 56 -4.96 -21.62 24.24
C THR A 56 -3.47 -21.28 24.14
N ARG A 57 -2.61 -21.92 24.92
CA ARG A 57 -1.17 -21.65 24.95
C ARG A 57 -0.35 -22.51 23.98
N ALA A 58 -0.92 -23.62 23.51
CA ALA A 58 -0.17 -24.63 22.76
C ALA A 58 -0.10 -24.38 21.24
N GLU A 59 -0.78 -23.36 20.68
CA GLU A 59 -0.98 -23.31 19.22
C GLU A 59 -0.72 -21.97 18.52
N ILE A 60 -0.13 -21.00 19.19
CA ILE A 60 0.41 -19.83 18.50
C ILE A 60 1.92 -20.01 18.36
N GLN A 61 2.33 -20.94 17.50
CA GLN A 61 3.69 -20.88 16.99
C GLN A 61 3.76 -19.72 16.00
N PRO A 62 4.67 -18.75 16.19
CA PRO A 62 4.84 -17.70 15.22
C PRO A 62 5.18 -18.34 13.87
N VAL A 63 4.42 -18.02 12.84
CA VAL A 63 4.74 -18.44 11.47
C VAL A 63 6.13 -17.93 11.17
N LYS A 64 7.05 -18.85 10.91
CA LYS A 64 8.42 -18.48 10.54
C LYS A 64 8.42 -18.19 9.04
N HIS A 65 8.38 -16.91 8.71
CA HIS A 65 8.49 -16.47 7.32
C HIS A 65 9.91 -16.69 6.79
N GLU A 66 10.01 -17.08 5.52
CA GLU A 66 11.25 -17.06 4.78
C GLU A 66 11.57 -15.61 4.38
N ALA A 67 12.82 -15.18 4.60
CA ALA A 67 13.26 -13.86 4.17
C ALA A 67 13.37 -13.82 2.63
N PHE A 68 12.81 -12.76 2.04
CA PHE A 68 13.02 -12.46 0.63
C PHE A 68 14.41 -11.83 0.45
N THR A 69 15.08 -12.19 -0.62
CA THR A 69 16.36 -11.59 -1.00
C THR A 69 16.24 -11.10 -2.43
N MET A 70 16.39 -9.80 -2.62
CA MET A 70 16.38 -9.18 -3.94
C MET A 70 17.55 -9.69 -4.78
N ALA A 71 17.30 -9.92 -6.07
CA ALA A 71 18.34 -10.18 -7.04
C ALA A 71 19.13 -8.90 -7.33
N PRO A 72 20.38 -9.01 -7.85
CA PRO A 72 21.20 -7.83 -8.14
C PRO A 72 20.63 -6.88 -9.19
N ASP A 73 19.73 -7.37 -10.03
CA ASP A 73 19.03 -6.62 -11.08
C ASP A 73 17.61 -6.21 -10.67
N GLU A 74 17.23 -6.41 -9.42
CA GLU A 74 15.95 -5.99 -8.86
C GLU A 74 16.10 -4.70 -8.06
N ILE A 75 15.08 -3.85 -8.13
CA ILE A 75 15.03 -2.57 -7.46
C ILE A 75 13.62 -2.30 -6.90
N LEU A 76 13.54 -1.65 -5.75
CA LEU A 76 12.30 -1.09 -5.23
C LEU A 76 11.92 0.15 -6.05
N VAL A 77 10.67 0.26 -6.43
CA VAL A 77 10.18 1.42 -7.18
C VAL A 77 10.24 2.69 -6.33
N SER A 78 10.03 2.59 -5.02
CA SER A 78 10.20 3.71 -4.10
C SER A 78 11.61 4.29 -4.12
N ASN A 79 12.65 3.46 -4.33
CA ASN A 79 14.04 3.91 -4.42
C ASN A 79 14.36 4.54 -5.78
N LEU A 80 13.58 4.19 -6.82
CA LEU A 80 13.75 4.74 -8.16
C LEU A 80 13.10 6.13 -8.29
N ILE A 81 11.96 6.34 -7.63
CA ILE A 81 11.26 7.63 -7.62
C ILE A 81 12.09 8.66 -6.85
N GLY A 82 12.41 9.77 -7.49
CA GLY A 82 13.27 10.82 -6.95
C GLY A 82 14.71 10.77 -7.45
N SER A 83 15.15 9.64 -8.01
CA SER A 83 16.53 9.49 -8.51
C SER A 83 16.86 10.49 -9.61
N ASP A 84 18.08 10.97 -9.60
CA ASP A 84 18.63 11.82 -10.65
C ASP A 84 18.82 11.05 -11.96
N VAL A 85 18.44 11.67 -13.07
CA VAL A 85 18.59 11.12 -14.42
C VAL A 85 19.75 11.79 -15.14
N LEU A 86 20.74 10.99 -15.47
CA LEU A 86 21.99 11.42 -16.07
C LEU A 86 21.98 11.22 -17.59
N ASN A 87 22.48 12.21 -18.31
CA ASN A 87 22.76 12.12 -19.73
C ASN A 87 24.05 11.31 -20.00
N PRO A 88 24.42 11.01 -21.27
CA PRO A 88 25.63 10.23 -21.58
C PRO A 88 26.94 10.90 -21.15
N VAL A 89 26.96 12.18 -20.84
CA VAL A 89 28.18 12.89 -20.38
C VAL A 89 28.20 13.08 -18.87
N GLY A 90 27.14 12.61 -18.16
CA GLY A 90 27.08 12.61 -16.70
C GLY A 90 26.43 13.85 -16.09
N ASP A 91 25.78 14.72 -16.89
CA ASP A 91 25.01 15.83 -16.36
C ASP A 91 23.60 15.36 -15.96
N VAL A 92 23.09 15.86 -14.84
CA VAL A 92 21.70 15.65 -14.42
C VAL A 92 20.78 16.46 -15.33
N ILE A 93 19.87 15.78 -16.04
CA ILE A 93 18.93 16.42 -16.98
C ILE A 93 17.47 16.32 -16.55
N ALA A 94 17.15 15.42 -15.62
CA ALA A 94 15.80 15.21 -15.10
C ALA A 94 15.87 14.50 -13.76
N THR A 95 14.70 14.29 -13.14
CA THR A 95 14.50 13.35 -12.03
C THR A 95 13.41 12.34 -12.39
N VAL A 96 13.48 11.14 -11.84
CA VAL A 96 12.37 10.17 -11.96
C VAL A 96 11.21 10.68 -11.12
N ALA A 97 10.14 11.11 -11.76
CA ALA A 97 8.94 11.58 -11.09
C ALA A 97 8.05 10.44 -10.61
N ASP A 98 7.96 9.38 -11.44
CA ASP A 98 7.14 8.20 -11.15
C ASP A 98 7.50 7.04 -12.10
N VAL A 99 6.83 5.90 -11.88
CA VAL A 99 6.83 4.76 -12.78
C VAL A 99 5.40 4.47 -13.22
N TRP A 100 5.14 4.52 -14.53
CA TRP A 100 3.91 4.03 -15.11
C TRP A 100 3.95 2.51 -15.11
N ILE A 101 3.11 1.89 -14.31
CA ILE A 101 2.97 0.43 -14.24
C ILE A 101 1.91 -0.08 -15.24
N GLY A 102 0.97 0.80 -15.64
CA GLY A 102 -0.07 0.50 -16.63
C GLY A 102 -1.08 -0.54 -16.17
N GLU A 103 -1.83 -1.06 -17.12
CA GLU A 103 -2.71 -2.22 -16.93
C GLU A 103 -1.94 -3.52 -17.22
N ALA A 104 -2.54 -4.66 -16.86
CA ALA A 104 -1.95 -5.97 -17.14
C ALA A 104 -1.62 -6.14 -18.64
N GLY A 105 -0.34 -6.32 -18.94
CA GLY A 105 0.17 -6.45 -20.31
C GLY A 105 0.68 -5.14 -20.93
N ASP A 106 0.55 -4.01 -20.27
CA ASP A 106 1.20 -2.77 -20.69
C ASP A 106 2.71 -2.86 -20.48
N THR A 107 3.44 -2.10 -21.28
CA THR A 107 4.89 -1.94 -21.07
C THR A 107 5.13 -0.79 -20.09
N PRO A 108 5.75 -1.05 -18.95
CA PRO A 108 6.07 0.01 -17.98
C PRO A 108 6.94 1.11 -18.58
N LYS A 109 6.84 2.32 -18.02
CA LYS A 109 7.58 3.51 -18.45
C LYS A 109 8.08 4.28 -17.25
N LEU A 110 9.22 4.92 -17.42
CA LEU A 110 9.68 5.95 -16.49
C LEU A 110 8.99 7.28 -16.83
N ILE A 111 8.46 7.93 -15.83
CA ILE A 111 7.96 9.29 -15.94
C ILE A 111 9.06 10.20 -15.40
N LEU A 112 9.65 10.95 -16.31
CA LEU A 112 10.75 11.87 -16.01
C LEU A 112 10.22 13.29 -15.89
N ARG A 113 10.74 14.02 -14.92
CA ARG A 113 10.50 15.45 -14.74
C ARG A 113 11.71 16.23 -15.20
N ASP A 114 11.59 16.99 -16.27
CA ASP A 114 12.62 17.95 -16.68
C ASP A 114 12.38 19.31 -16.02
N GLY A 115 13.45 19.99 -15.66
CA GLY A 115 13.37 21.31 -15.04
C GLY A 115 12.71 21.29 -13.65
N GLY A 116 12.27 22.46 -13.20
CA GLY A 116 11.73 22.66 -11.87
C GLY A 116 12.79 23.02 -10.83
N VAL A 117 12.34 23.38 -9.62
CA VAL A 117 13.21 23.67 -8.48
C VAL A 117 12.78 22.76 -7.32
N ALA A 118 13.68 21.96 -6.82
CA ALA A 118 13.43 21.04 -5.70
C ALA A 118 12.21 20.12 -5.92
N GLY A 119 12.06 19.54 -7.14
CA GLY A 119 10.96 18.63 -7.47
C GLY A 119 9.61 19.31 -7.71
N VAL A 120 9.54 20.64 -7.70
CA VAL A 120 8.31 21.41 -7.94
C VAL A 120 8.38 22.11 -9.30
N GLY A 121 7.34 21.92 -10.12
CA GLY A 121 7.29 22.43 -11.49
C GLY A 121 8.02 21.50 -12.46
N GLY A 122 8.33 22.00 -13.66
CA GLY A 122 8.92 21.20 -14.75
C GLY A 122 7.87 20.48 -15.56
N THR A 123 8.32 19.86 -16.65
CA THR A 123 7.48 19.12 -17.59
C THR A 123 7.68 17.63 -17.39
N LEU A 124 6.62 16.85 -17.49
CA LEU A 124 6.68 15.39 -17.40
C LEU A 124 6.79 14.77 -18.79
N HIS A 125 7.65 13.78 -18.91
CA HIS A 125 7.84 13.00 -20.13
C HIS A 125 7.87 11.52 -19.81
N ALA A 126 7.19 10.70 -20.61
CA ALA A 126 7.22 9.25 -20.46
C ALA A 126 8.26 8.65 -21.42
N ILE A 127 9.17 7.83 -20.88
CA ILE A 127 10.15 7.07 -21.66
C ILE A 127 10.05 5.57 -21.35
N GLY A 128 10.39 4.73 -22.32
CA GLY A 128 10.55 3.30 -22.06
C GLY A 128 11.86 3.01 -21.31
N PHE A 129 11.95 1.83 -20.73
CA PHE A 129 13.18 1.35 -20.10
C PHE A 129 14.27 1.00 -21.14
N GLU A 130 13.90 0.83 -22.41
CA GLU A 130 14.87 0.60 -23.48
C GLU A 130 15.84 1.77 -23.61
N GLY A 131 17.14 1.48 -23.47
CA GLY A 131 18.18 2.53 -23.53
C GLY A 131 18.34 3.30 -22.21
N THR A 132 17.68 2.87 -21.16
CA THR A 132 17.92 3.32 -19.79
C THR A 132 18.81 2.31 -19.08
N ILE A 133 19.80 2.78 -18.35
CA ILE A 133 20.66 1.98 -17.49
C ILE A 133 20.35 2.39 -16.05
N ILE A 134 19.94 1.45 -15.24
CA ILE A 134 19.68 1.66 -13.80
C ILE A 134 20.72 0.82 -13.05
N GLU A 135 21.60 1.49 -12.34
CA GLU A 135 22.69 0.87 -11.59
C GLU A 135 22.46 1.12 -10.09
N PRO A 136 22.24 0.07 -9.28
CA PRO A 136 22.25 0.20 -7.84
C PRO A 136 23.59 0.75 -7.35
N VAL A 137 23.53 1.77 -6.50
CA VAL A 137 24.74 2.39 -5.93
C VAL A 137 25.01 1.78 -4.56
N ALA A 138 26.23 1.32 -4.33
CA ALA A 138 26.61 0.77 -3.03
C ALA A 138 26.46 1.86 -1.95
N ASP A 139 25.85 1.48 -0.83
CA ASP A 139 25.60 2.36 0.32
C ASP A 139 24.60 3.52 0.03
N SER A 140 23.81 3.45 -1.06
CA SER A 140 22.72 4.38 -1.36
C SER A 140 21.43 3.62 -1.65
N GLU A 141 20.31 4.14 -1.19
CA GLU A 141 18.99 3.62 -1.57
C GLU A 141 18.60 4.08 -2.98
N GLU A 142 19.10 5.25 -3.41
CA GLU A 142 18.84 5.81 -4.73
C GLU A 142 19.83 5.25 -5.76
N PRO A 143 19.35 4.67 -6.88
CA PRO A 143 20.20 4.20 -7.97
C PRO A 143 20.64 5.34 -8.89
N ASP A 144 21.73 5.12 -9.62
CA ASP A 144 22.09 5.93 -10.78
C ASP A 144 21.20 5.56 -11.97
N VAL A 145 20.45 6.53 -12.49
CA VAL A 145 19.64 6.37 -13.71
C VAL A 145 20.31 7.10 -14.87
N ARG A 146 20.73 6.36 -15.90
CA ARG A 146 21.39 6.91 -17.08
C ARG A 146 20.54 6.67 -18.32
N VAL A 147 20.35 7.71 -19.11
CA VAL A 147 19.56 7.66 -20.34
C VAL A 147 20.39 8.09 -21.55
N THR A 148 19.97 7.69 -22.73
CA THR A 148 20.63 8.08 -23.99
C THR A 148 20.23 9.47 -24.48
N TYR A 149 19.31 10.14 -23.79
CA TYR A 149 18.80 11.46 -24.15
C TYR A 149 19.77 12.57 -23.73
N SER A 150 19.88 13.60 -24.56
CA SER A 150 20.35 14.92 -24.13
C SER A 150 19.17 15.70 -23.56
N GLN A 151 19.45 16.75 -22.80
CA GLN A 151 18.39 17.63 -22.29
C GLN A 151 17.46 18.12 -23.39
N ALA A 152 18.01 18.65 -24.49
CA ALA A 152 17.22 19.15 -25.61
C ALA A 152 16.38 18.05 -26.32
N SER A 153 16.86 16.80 -26.33
CA SER A 153 16.08 15.69 -26.88
C SER A 153 14.97 15.22 -25.94
N LEU A 154 15.20 15.32 -24.62
CA LEU A 154 14.16 15.04 -23.61
C LEU A 154 13.05 16.09 -23.67
N GLU A 155 13.39 17.37 -23.68
CA GLU A 155 12.45 18.50 -23.82
C GLU A 155 11.63 18.45 -25.13
N GLY A 156 12.15 17.77 -26.16
CA GLY A 156 11.47 17.57 -27.44
C GLY A 156 10.47 16.40 -27.44
N LEU A 157 10.41 15.59 -26.37
CA LEU A 157 9.43 14.52 -26.27
C LEU A 157 8.01 15.06 -26.02
N PRO A 158 6.97 14.29 -26.33
CA PRO A 158 5.62 14.64 -25.94
C PRO A 158 5.51 14.81 -24.43
N VAL A 159 4.73 15.81 -24.01
CA VAL A 159 4.40 16.01 -22.60
C VAL A 159 3.55 14.84 -22.13
N PHE A 160 3.91 14.25 -21.01
CA PHE A 160 3.07 13.29 -20.33
C PHE A 160 2.03 14.06 -19.52
N GLU A 161 0.79 13.94 -19.92
CA GLU A 161 -0.34 14.56 -19.23
C GLU A 161 -0.94 13.53 -18.29
N GLN A 162 -1.01 13.90 -17.03
CA GLN A 162 -1.61 13.10 -15.98
C GLN A 162 -3.05 13.61 -15.77
N ASP A 163 -3.97 13.27 -16.65
CA ASP A 163 -5.37 13.64 -16.55
C ASP A 163 -6.21 12.54 -15.87
N GLY A 164 -6.85 12.89 -14.77
CA GLY A 164 -7.96 12.13 -14.18
C GLY A 164 -7.54 10.84 -13.43
N LEU A 165 -6.58 10.93 -12.59
CA LEU A 165 -5.73 9.84 -12.17
C LEU A 165 -5.98 9.31 -10.78
N ASP A 166 -7.10 8.74 -10.54
CA ASP A 166 -7.25 7.77 -9.46
C ASP A 166 -7.38 6.35 -10.04
N ASP A 167 -6.65 6.07 -11.14
CA ASP A 167 -6.75 4.80 -11.86
C ASP A 167 -5.61 3.82 -11.53
N PHE A 168 -4.73 4.20 -10.59
CA PHE A 168 -3.60 3.41 -10.09
C PHE A 168 -2.58 2.94 -11.13
N ARG A 169 -2.50 3.62 -12.26
CA ARG A 169 -1.53 3.31 -13.32
C ARG A 169 -0.12 3.80 -12.99
N LEU A 170 0.00 4.76 -12.09
CA LEU A 170 1.27 5.20 -11.54
C LEU A 170 1.60 4.44 -10.26
N ALA A 171 2.86 4.08 -10.09
CA ALA A 171 3.30 3.35 -8.90
C ALA A 171 3.03 4.14 -7.62
N SER A 172 3.25 5.46 -7.63
CA SER A 172 3.00 6.31 -6.46
C SER A 172 1.53 6.36 -6.04
N GLU A 173 0.59 6.20 -6.98
CA GLU A 173 -0.85 6.14 -6.69
C GLU A 173 -1.25 4.80 -6.08
N ALA A 174 -0.68 3.71 -6.58
CA ALA A 174 -0.93 2.38 -6.06
C ALA A 174 -0.27 2.18 -4.69
N MET A 175 0.94 2.71 -4.48
CA MET A 175 1.64 2.64 -3.19
C MET A 175 0.88 3.40 -2.10
N GLY A 176 0.70 2.75 -0.96
CA GLY A 176 -0.07 3.29 0.15
C GLY A 176 -1.57 3.00 0.08
N THR A 177 -2.06 2.51 -1.05
CA THR A 177 -3.46 2.18 -1.27
C THR A 177 -3.79 0.77 -0.76
N THR A 178 -5.05 0.54 -0.47
CA THR A 178 -5.57 -0.75 -0.04
C THR A 178 -6.02 -1.55 -1.24
N ALA A 179 -5.55 -2.79 -1.34
CA ALA A 179 -6.03 -3.77 -2.31
C ALA A 179 -6.94 -4.81 -1.64
N SER A 180 -7.96 -5.27 -2.34
CA SER A 180 -8.82 -6.35 -1.90
C SER A 180 -8.19 -7.70 -2.23
N LEU A 181 -8.21 -8.65 -1.29
CA LEU A 181 -7.85 -10.03 -1.58
C LEU A 181 -9.04 -10.77 -2.20
N THR A 182 -8.80 -11.69 -3.11
CA THR A 182 -9.87 -12.41 -3.85
C THR A 182 -10.75 -13.26 -2.95
N SER A 183 -10.24 -13.70 -1.80
CA SER A 183 -11.00 -14.48 -0.83
C SER A 183 -11.42 -13.65 0.37
N GLY A 184 -12.63 -13.10 0.32
CA GLY A 184 -13.32 -12.51 1.46
C GLY A 184 -13.10 -10.99 1.63
N ASP A 185 -13.50 -10.48 2.81
CA ASP A 185 -13.40 -9.06 3.15
C ASP A 185 -11.99 -8.66 3.64
N ASN A 186 -10.97 -9.45 3.32
CA ASN A 186 -9.60 -9.17 3.72
C ASN A 186 -8.97 -8.13 2.81
N LEU A 187 -8.24 -7.21 3.42
CA LEU A 187 -7.56 -6.12 2.75
C LEU A 187 -6.05 -6.24 2.98
N ALA A 188 -5.27 -5.95 1.96
CA ALA A 188 -3.84 -5.76 2.05
C ALA A 188 -3.50 -4.32 1.63
N ARG A 189 -2.41 -3.76 2.14
CA ARG A 189 -1.90 -2.47 1.70
C ARG A 189 -0.73 -2.69 0.76
N VAL A 190 -0.75 -2.04 -0.39
CA VAL A 190 0.40 -1.99 -1.29
C VAL A 190 1.45 -1.05 -0.68
N ASN A 191 2.64 -1.58 -0.41
CA ASN A 191 3.72 -0.78 0.15
C ASN A 191 4.72 -0.34 -0.92
N ASP A 192 5.03 -1.24 -1.87
CA ASP A 192 6.01 -1.00 -2.91
C ASP A 192 5.87 -2.00 -4.06
N PHE A 193 6.64 -1.79 -5.10
CA PHE A 193 6.84 -2.73 -6.19
C PHE A 193 8.33 -3.08 -6.30
N ILE A 194 8.62 -4.31 -6.69
CA ILE A 194 9.95 -4.74 -7.06
C ILE A 194 9.93 -5.01 -8.56
N MET A 195 10.80 -4.34 -9.28
CA MET A 195 10.96 -4.53 -10.72
C MET A 195 12.42 -4.77 -11.07
N LYS A 196 12.64 -5.38 -12.24
CA LYS A 196 13.99 -5.45 -12.80
C LYS A 196 14.43 -4.11 -13.34
N THR A 197 15.72 -3.94 -13.45
CA THR A 197 16.33 -2.72 -14.03
C THR A 197 15.98 -2.51 -15.49
N ASP A 198 15.42 -3.51 -16.18
CA ASP A 198 14.87 -3.41 -17.54
C ASP A 198 13.39 -2.98 -17.59
N GLY A 199 12.79 -2.75 -16.42
CA GLY A 199 11.39 -2.32 -16.27
C GLY A 199 10.39 -3.46 -16.12
N THR A 200 10.83 -4.72 -16.09
CA THR A 200 9.92 -5.85 -15.90
C THR A 200 9.42 -5.88 -14.44
N PRO A 201 8.10 -5.78 -14.16
CA PRO A 201 7.58 -5.98 -12.82
C PRO A 201 7.76 -7.45 -12.40
N GLU A 202 8.29 -7.68 -11.21
CA GLU A 202 8.49 -9.03 -10.68
C GLU A 202 7.60 -9.30 -9.46
N TYR A 203 7.53 -8.33 -8.53
CA TYR A 203 6.79 -8.52 -7.29
C TYR A 203 6.07 -7.25 -6.86
N VAL A 204 5.00 -7.44 -6.09
CA VAL A 204 4.37 -6.39 -5.29
C VAL A 204 4.64 -6.66 -3.81
N VAL A 205 4.95 -5.61 -3.07
CA VAL A 205 5.20 -5.67 -1.63
C VAL A 205 3.92 -5.25 -0.90
N LEU A 206 3.38 -6.15 -0.11
CA LEU A 206 2.11 -5.97 0.60
C LEU A 206 2.31 -6.00 2.11
N SER A 207 1.42 -5.36 2.86
CA SER A 207 1.26 -5.62 4.28
C SER A 207 -0.15 -6.07 4.61
N ASP A 208 -0.28 -6.90 5.65
CA ASP A 208 -1.56 -7.40 6.14
C ASP A 208 -2.34 -6.28 6.83
N GLY A 209 -3.50 -5.96 6.29
CA GLY A 209 -4.36 -4.89 6.77
C GLY A 209 -3.73 -3.50 6.71
N LEU A 210 -4.38 -2.53 7.38
CA LEU A 210 -3.97 -1.12 7.35
C LEU A 210 -2.78 -0.79 8.27
N ALA A 211 -2.48 -1.63 9.23
CA ALA A 211 -1.46 -1.42 10.27
C ALA A 211 -0.38 -2.50 10.28
N GLY A 212 -0.36 -3.40 9.31
CA GLY A 212 0.63 -4.48 9.22
C GLY A 212 2.05 -3.91 9.07
N MET A 213 2.95 -4.36 9.94
CA MET A 213 4.37 -3.97 9.87
C MET A 213 5.21 -4.96 9.03
N THR A 214 4.67 -6.16 8.79
CA THR A 214 5.35 -7.18 7.99
C THR A 214 5.10 -6.91 6.52
N LYS A 215 6.18 -6.85 5.74
CA LYS A 215 6.15 -6.64 4.29
C LYS A 215 6.25 -7.99 3.59
N TYR A 216 5.17 -8.44 3.01
CA TYR A 216 5.08 -9.68 2.24
C TYR A 216 5.38 -9.42 0.78
N VAL A 217 6.11 -10.31 0.15
CA VAL A 217 6.46 -10.23 -1.27
C VAL A 217 5.68 -11.29 -2.03
N VAL A 218 4.88 -10.85 -2.99
CA VAL A 218 4.07 -11.71 -3.87
C VAL A 218 4.35 -11.38 -5.32
N ASP A 219 4.11 -12.32 -6.23
CA ASP A 219 4.34 -12.11 -7.65
C ASP A 219 3.50 -10.94 -8.18
N ALA A 220 4.07 -10.13 -9.06
CA ALA A 220 3.39 -8.96 -9.62
C ALA A 220 2.13 -9.34 -10.41
N ASP A 221 2.12 -10.52 -11.03
CA ASP A 221 0.98 -11.07 -11.78
C ASP A 221 -0.27 -11.30 -10.91
N ALA A 222 -0.10 -11.36 -9.58
CA ALA A 222 -1.22 -11.45 -8.66
C ALA A 222 -1.99 -10.13 -8.51
N LEU A 223 -1.38 -8.99 -8.85
CA LEU A 223 -2.03 -7.68 -8.78
C LEU A 223 -2.80 -7.40 -10.07
N THR A 224 -4.08 -7.08 -9.92
CA THR A 224 -4.93 -6.61 -11.01
C THR A 224 -5.47 -5.23 -10.68
N ILE A 225 -5.42 -4.33 -11.66
CA ILE A 225 -6.03 -3.02 -11.60
C ILE A 225 -7.35 -3.12 -12.36
N GLU A 226 -8.47 -3.08 -11.63
CA GLU A 226 -9.81 -3.07 -12.23
C GLU A 226 -10.24 -1.62 -12.46
N GLN A 227 -10.47 -1.27 -13.73
CA GLN A 227 -11.00 0.03 -14.13
C GLN A 227 -12.52 0.02 -14.01
N GLY A 228 -13.07 0.95 -13.21
CA GLY A 228 -14.52 1.14 -13.06
C GLY A 228 -15.00 2.43 -13.74
N ASP A 229 -16.28 2.77 -13.55
CA ASP A 229 -16.86 4.05 -13.97
C ASP A 229 -16.43 5.23 -13.05
N GLY A 230 -15.33 5.09 -12.35
CA GLY A 230 -14.77 6.03 -11.39
C GLY A 230 -13.34 5.67 -11.05
N ASP A 231 -13.00 5.72 -9.78
CA ASP A 231 -11.68 5.33 -9.30
C ASP A 231 -11.42 3.85 -9.58
N GLY A 232 -10.19 3.51 -9.94
CA GLY A 232 -9.77 2.12 -10.12
C GLY A 232 -9.84 1.35 -8.79
N THR A 233 -9.79 0.03 -8.87
CA THR A 233 -9.73 -0.85 -7.71
C THR A 233 -8.54 -1.79 -7.84
N LEU A 234 -7.75 -1.91 -6.78
CA LEU A 234 -6.66 -2.87 -6.71
C LEU A 234 -7.17 -4.20 -6.13
N VAL A 235 -6.95 -5.26 -6.87
CA VAL A 235 -7.32 -6.63 -6.48
C VAL A 235 -6.08 -7.51 -6.50
N ILE A 236 -5.87 -8.27 -5.43
CA ILE A 236 -4.79 -9.25 -5.32
C ILE A 236 -5.41 -10.65 -5.42
N ASP A 237 -5.03 -11.40 -6.44
CA ASP A 237 -5.44 -12.80 -6.61
C ASP A 237 -4.70 -13.72 -5.66
N LEU A 238 -4.97 -13.52 -4.38
CA LEU A 238 -4.39 -14.27 -3.28
C LEU A 238 -5.39 -14.38 -2.14
N ASP A 239 -5.34 -15.47 -1.38
CA ASP A 239 -6.08 -15.58 -0.14
C ASP A 239 -5.22 -15.15 1.07
N ALA A 240 -5.86 -14.89 2.20
CA ALA A 240 -5.18 -14.43 3.41
C ALA A 240 -4.17 -15.45 3.95
N ASP A 241 -4.45 -16.76 3.78
CA ASP A 241 -3.54 -17.82 4.23
C ASP A 241 -2.30 -17.88 3.35
N ALA A 242 -2.44 -17.73 2.03
CA ALA A 242 -1.33 -17.68 1.11
C ALA A 242 -0.46 -16.42 1.35
N LEU A 243 -1.09 -15.26 1.60
CA LEU A 243 -0.37 -14.05 2.00
C LEU A 243 0.42 -14.27 3.30
N ALA A 244 -0.19 -14.90 4.32
CA ALA A 244 0.48 -15.18 5.58
C ALA A 244 1.67 -16.16 5.45
N HIS A 245 1.80 -16.87 4.33
CA HIS A 245 2.92 -17.77 4.04
C HIS A 245 3.90 -17.21 3.00
N ALA A 246 3.65 -16.02 2.47
CA ALA A 246 4.55 -15.37 1.54
C ALA A 246 5.92 -15.03 2.19
N LYS A 247 6.93 -14.85 1.35
CA LYS A 247 8.24 -14.39 1.83
C LYS A 247 8.14 -12.98 2.36
N VAL A 248 9.00 -12.66 3.30
CA VAL A 248 9.02 -11.34 3.95
C VAL A 248 10.21 -10.55 3.47
N LEU A 249 9.97 -9.32 3.00
CA LEU A 249 11.02 -8.36 2.72
C LEU A 249 11.58 -7.87 4.07
N PRO A 250 12.85 -8.12 4.38
CA PRO A 250 13.46 -7.58 5.59
C PRO A 250 13.56 -6.05 5.51
N ASP A 251 13.50 -5.39 6.67
CA ASP A 251 13.76 -3.96 6.73
C ASP A 251 15.16 -3.68 6.18
N GLN A 252 15.25 -2.72 5.28
CA GLN A 252 16.55 -2.26 4.76
C GLN A 252 17.29 -1.56 5.92
N PRO A 253 18.58 -1.80 6.08
CA PRO A 253 19.37 -1.24 7.18
C PRO A 253 19.52 0.28 7.13
#